data_21d1ac20ae05518590afefbd39b37959
#
_entry.id   21d1ac20ae05518590afefbd39b37959
#
_cell.length_a   1.000
_cell.length_b   1.000
_cell.length_c   1.000
_cell.angle_alpha   90.00
_cell.angle_beta   90.00
_cell.angle_gamma   90.00
#
_symmetry.space_group_name_H-M   'P 1'
#
loop_
_entity.id
_entity.type
_entity.pdbx_description
1 polymer ?
#
loop_
_entity_poly.entity_id
_entity_poly.type
_entity_poly.pdbx_seq_one_letter_code
_entity_poly.pdbx_strand_id
1 'polypeptide(L)'
;MSFNPFEDLIFMEILVLFVVLLLLSSFTVIPFIRFLQTRGNREFEGEKLIPFSCGKIFSAERYYFNSKGIFVFSARKLLYHYQFEDLLALDKSGLSVNYQKYWFMLITSPEGKRLYRFLPKDTILNDNFTQFYQFLKQNHPQPVKGKWYKWFPGI
;
A
#
# COMPACT_ATOMS: atom_id res chain seq x y z
N MET A 1 39.25 5.44 43.57
CA MET A 1 38.50 5.85 42.37
C MET A 1 37.58 6.98 42.81
N SER A 2 37.87 8.22 42.45
CA SER A 2 36.99 9.35 42.78
C SER A 2 35.81 9.35 41.78
N PHE A 3 34.64 9.20 42.30
CA PHE A 3 33.38 9.30 41.57
C PHE A 3 33.20 10.77 41.17
N ASN A 4 33.15 11.06 39.87
CA ASN A 4 32.96 12.42 39.40
C ASN A 4 31.53 12.57 38.87
N PRO A 5 30.59 13.12 39.64
CA PRO A 5 29.16 13.19 39.28
C PRO A 5 28.89 14.04 38.01
N PHE A 6 29.82 14.89 37.62
CA PHE A 6 29.69 15.68 36.40
C PHE A 6 29.92 14.86 35.11
N GLU A 7 30.83 13.88 35.18
CA GLU A 7 31.10 13.02 34.01
C GLU A 7 29.90 12.09 33.71
N ASP A 8 29.26 11.58 34.77
CA ASP A 8 28.07 10.74 34.65
C ASP A 8 26.86 11.51 34.10
N LEU A 9 26.70 12.79 34.48
CA LEU A 9 25.63 13.64 33.97
C LEU A 9 25.78 13.89 32.47
N ILE A 10 26.98 14.24 32.02
CA ILE A 10 27.29 14.47 30.63
C ILE A 10 27.10 13.19 29.80
N PHE A 11 27.53 12.05 30.33
CA PHE A 11 27.33 10.76 29.68
C PHE A 11 25.84 10.42 29.49
N MET A 12 25.02 10.67 30.52
CA MET A 12 23.57 10.46 30.48
C MET A 12 22.90 11.36 29.43
N GLU A 13 23.29 12.65 29.36
CA GLU A 13 22.75 13.57 28.36
C GLU A 13 23.08 13.13 26.92
N ILE A 14 24.34 12.73 26.68
CA ILE A 14 24.76 12.20 25.36
C ILE A 14 24.01 10.92 25.02
N LEU A 15 23.80 10.02 25.99
CA LEU A 15 23.05 8.78 25.77
C LEU A 15 21.58 9.06 25.41
N VAL A 16 20.94 9.97 26.13
CA VAL A 16 19.55 10.38 25.86
C VAL A 16 19.44 11.01 24.44
N LEU A 17 20.36 11.92 24.11
CA LEU A 17 20.39 12.54 22.79
C LEU A 17 20.57 11.50 21.67
N PHE A 18 21.44 10.52 21.87
CA PHE A 18 21.68 9.43 20.92
C PHE A 18 20.43 8.55 20.72
N VAL A 19 19.74 8.21 21.81
CA VAL A 19 18.48 7.42 21.74
C VAL A 19 17.39 8.22 21.02
N VAL A 20 17.24 9.51 21.28
CA VAL A 20 16.28 10.39 20.59
C VAL A 20 16.60 10.47 19.11
N LEU A 21 17.86 10.63 18.72
CA LEU A 21 18.28 10.63 17.32
C LEU A 21 18.02 9.30 16.62
N LEU A 22 18.25 8.17 17.28
CA LEU A 22 17.91 6.84 16.75
C LEU A 22 16.41 6.68 16.52
N LEU A 23 15.58 7.12 17.48
CA LEU A 23 14.12 7.08 17.34
C LEU A 23 13.66 7.97 16.19
N LEU A 24 14.13 9.22 16.10
CA LEU A 24 13.79 10.13 15.00
C LEU A 24 14.23 9.58 13.64
N SER A 25 15.43 9.00 13.55
CA SER A 25 15.92 8.38 12.32
C SER A 25 15.07 7.20 11.89
N SER A 26 14.57 6.39 12.81
CA SER A 26 13.70 5.25 12.49
C SER A 26 12.36 5.71 11.92
N PHE A 27 11.79 6.83 12.39
CA PHE A 27 10.56 7.40 11.86
C PHE A 27 10.70 8.00 10.46
N THR A 28 11.89 8.47 10.09
CA THR A 28 12.13 9.07 8.76
C THR A 28 12.72 8.10 7.75
N VAL A 29 13.70 7.29 8.15
CA VAL A 29 14.42 6.38 7.26
C VAL A 29 13.56 5.20 6.81
N ILE A 30 12.78 4.59 7.72
CA ILE A 30 11.94 3.45 7.36
C ILE A 30 10.85 3.83 6.33
N PRO A 31 10.07 4.92 6.49
CA PRO A 31 9.12 5.33 5.46
C PRO A 31 9.81 5.77 4.16
N PHE A 32 10.99 6.39 4.23
CA PHE A 32 11.76 6.78 3.06
C PHE A 32 12.28 5.57 2.26
N ILE A 33 12.83 4.56 2.93
CA ILE A 33 13.24 3.30 2.28
C ILE A 33 12.03 2.59 1.66
N ARG A 34 10.90 2.54 2.36
CA ARG A 34 9.64 1.99 1.82
C ARG A 34 9.16 2.78 0.60
N PHE A 35 9.26 4.11 0.63
CA PHE A 35 8.92 4.97 -0.50
C PHE A 35 9.81 4.70 -1.71
N LEU A 36 11.13 4.54 -1.53
CA LEU A 36 12.06 4.19 -2.62
C LEU A 36 11.79 2.78 -3.17
N GLN A 37 11.48 1.82 -2.31
CA GLN A 37 11.17 0.45 -2.74
C GLN A 37 9.86 0.35 -3.55
N THR A 38 8.93 1.30 -3.39
CA THR A 38 7.67 1.33 -4.14
C THR A 38 7.78 2.04 -5.48
N ARG A 39 8.88 2.74 -5.77
CA ARG A 39 9.08 3.52 -7.01
C ARG A 39 9.54 2.71 -8.21
N GLY A 40 9.89 1.44 -8.06
CA GLY A 40 10.27 0.61 -9.21
C GLY A 40 9.09 0.45 -10.16
N ASN A 41 9.22 0.95 -11.40
CA ASN A 41 8.32 0.57 -12.47
C ASN A 41 8.38 -0.96 -12.60
N ARG A 42 7.24 -1.61 -12.41
CA ARG A 42 7.12 -3.05 -12.62
C ARG A 42 6.46 -3.28 -13.95
N GLU A 43 6.92 -4.29 -14.64
CA GLU A 43 6.39 -4.72 -15.91
C GLU A 43 6.06 -6.20 -15.85
N PHE A 44 5.05 -6.60 -16.57
CA PHE A 44 4.68 -7.98 -16.77
C PHE A 44 4.37 -8.18 -18.25
N GLU A 45 5.11 -9.06 -18.90
CA GLU A 45 4.98 -9.33 -20.35
C GLU A 45 5.02 -8.06 -21.21
N GLY A 46 5.94 -7.14 -20.91
CA GLY A 46 6.12 -5.88 -21.64
C GLY A 46 5.12 -4.76 -21.32
N GLU A 47 4.14 -5.02 -20.45
CA GLU A 47 3.20 -4.00 -20.01
C GLU A 47 3.52 -3.49 -18.59
N LYS A 48 3.44 -2.18 -18.43
CA LYS A 48 3.65 -1.52 -17.13
C LYS A 48 2.53 -1.91 -16.17
N LEU A 49 2.91 -2.28 -14.95
CA LEU A 49 2.00 -2.54 -13.85
C LEU A 49 1.68 -1.25 -13.10
N ILE A 50 0.41 -0.92 -12.94
CA ILE A 50 -0.08 0.25 -12.24
C ILE A 50 -0.45 -0.14 -10.80
N PRO A 51 0.24 0.40 -9.77
CA PRO A 51 -0.06 0.08 -8.39
C PRO A 51 -1.32 0.82 -7.91
N PHE A 52 -2.41 0.13 -7.61
CA PHE A 52 -3.67 0.73 -7.17
C PHE A 52 -3.91 0.68 -5.65
N SER A 53 -3.02 0.05 -4.91
CA SER A 53 -3.13 -0.04 -3.45
C SER A 53 -1.89 0.44 -2.73
N CYS A 54 -2.08 0.99 -1.53
CA CYS A 54 -0.97 1.29 -0.61
C CYS A 54 -0.47 0.04 0.14
N GLY A 55 -1.13 -1.11 -0.02
CA GLY A 55 -0.95 -2.30 0.79
C GLY A 55 -1.58 -2.15 2.18
N LYS A 56 -1.48 -3.18 3.01
CA LYS A 56 -1.82 -3.09 4.43
C LYS A 56 -0.68 -2.38 5.17
N ILE A 57 -0.99 -1.67 6.25
CA ILE A 57 0.02 -0.98 7.07
C ILE A 57 1.11 -1.96 7.55
N PHE A 58 0.74 -3.22 7.79
CA PHE A 58 1.64 -4.27 8.28
C PHE A 58 1.88 -5.40 7.26
N SER A 59 1.43 -5.25 6.01
CA SER A 59 1.62 -6.26 4.98
C SER A 59 2.58 -5.78 3.91
N ALA A 60 3.53 -6.62 3.53
CA ALA A 60 4.41 -6.37 2.39
C ALA A 60 3.69 -6.50 1.04
N GLU A 61 2.42 -6.94 1.04
CA GLU A 61 1.65 -7.12 -0.18
C GLU A 61 1.29 -5.80 -0.83
N ARG A 62 1.40 -5.77 -2.15
CA ARG A 62 1.05 -4.66 -3.03
C ARG A 62 0.23 -5.20 -4.20
N TYR A 63 -0.79 -4.46 -4.59
CA TYR A 63 -1.69 -4.85 -5.66
C TYR A 63 -1.50 -3.93 -6.85
N TYR A 64 -1.38 -4.54 -8.01
CA TYR A 64 -1.15 -3.89 -9.29
C TYR A 64 -2.15 -4.41 -10.31
N PHE A 65 -2.34 -3.67 -11.38
CA PHE A 65 -3.11 -4.12 -12.53
C PHE A 65 -2.47 -3.62 -13.82
N ASN A 66 -2.82 -4.27 -14.92
CA ASN A 66 -2.65 -3.81 -16.29
C ASN A 66 -3.82 -4.36 -17.14
N SER A 67 -3.71 -4.36 -18.46
CA SER A 67 -4.75 -4.90 -19.34
C SER A 67 -4.98 -6.41 -19.19
N LYS A 68 -4.00 -7.15 -18.65
CA LYS A 68 -3.98 -8.62 -18.54
C LYS A 68 -4.51 -9.15 -17.21
N GLY A 69 -4.72 -8.29 -16.20
CA GLY A 69 -5.29 -8.76 -14.93
C GLY A 69 -4.80 -8.03 -13.69
N ILE A 70 -4.99 -8.69 -12.56
CA ILE A 70 -4.67 -8.22 -11.21
C ILE A 70 -3.47 -9.02 -10.68
N PHE A 71 -2.48 -8.31 -10.17
CA PHE A 71 -1.22 -8.88 -9.70
C PHE A 71 -1.01 -8.58 -8.22
N VAL A 72 -0.67 -9.62 -7.47
CA VAL A 72 -0.35 -9.54 -6.05
C VAL A 72 1.13 -9.80 -5.84
N PHE A 73 1.84 -8.81 -5.31
CA PHE A 73 3.25 -8.92 -4.99
C PHE A 73 3.49 -8.87 -3.49
N SER A 74 4.43 -9.66 -3.00
CA SER A 74 5.05 -9.47 -1.70
C SER A 74 6.49 -9.04 -1.90
N ALA A 75 6.85 -7.88 -1.39
CA ALA A 75 8.12 -7.22 -1.69
C ALA A 75 8.39 -7.14 -3.20
N ARG A 76 9.30 -7.96 -3.73
CA ARG A 76 9.64 -8.00 -5.17
C ARG A 76 9.11 -9.25 -5.88
N LYS A 77 8.57 -10.22 -5.15
CA LYS A 77 8.11 -11.50 -5.70
C LYS A 77 6.64 -11.40 -6.08
N LEU A 78 6.31 -11.79 -7.31
CA LEU A 78 4.93 -12.05 -7.74
C LEU A 78 4.42 -13.27 -6.97
N LEU A 79 3.31 -13.10 -6.23
CA LEU A 79 2.65 -14.19 -5.51
C LEU A 79 1.53 -14.79 -6.34
N TYR A 80 0.67 -13.91 -6.90
CA TYR A 80 -0.52 -14.33 -7.64
C TYR A 80 -0.75 -13.40 -8.82
N HIS A 81 -1.26 -13.98 -9.90
CA HIS A 81 -1.82 -13.30 -11.05
C HIS A 81 -3.24 -13.84 -11.26
N TYR A 82 -4.21 -12.94 -11.31
CA TYR A 82 -5.62 -13.24 -11.49
C TYR A 82 -6.14 -12.56 -12.74
N GLN A 83 -7.02 -13.24 -13.47
CA GLN A 83 -7.78 -12.61 -14.55
C GLN A 83 -8.89 -11.73 -13.94
N PHE A 84 -9.42 -10.78 -14.71
CA PHE A 84 -10.51 -9.93 -14.20
C PHE A 84 -11.81 -10.71 -13.98
N GLU A 85 -12.00 -11.80 -14.69
CA GLU A 85 -13.12 -12.74 -14.56
C GLU A 85 -13.11 -13.45 -13.20
N ASP A 86 -11.95 -13.60 -12.57
CA ASP A 86 -11.83 -14.19 -11.24
C ASP A 86 -12.32 -13.24 -10.13
N LEU A 87 -12.47 -11.94 -10.43
CA LEU A 87 -12.91 -10.94 -9.49
C LEU A 87 -14.41 -11.05 -9.24
N LEU A 88 -14.81 -11.50 -8.06
CA LEU A 88 -16.22 -11.66 -7.67
C LEU A 88 -16.83 -10.38 -7.10
N ALA A 89 -16.02 -9.59 -6.39
CA ALA A 89 -16.47 -8.34 -5.80
C ALA A 89 -15.33 -7.37 -5.55
N LEU A 90 -15.58 -6.09 -5.82
CA LEU A 90 -14.80 -4.94 -5.39
C LEU A 90 -15.74 -3.99 -4.64
N ASP A 91 -15.54 -3.81 -3.35
CA ASP A 91 -16.45 -3.00 -2.52
C ASP A 91 -15.71 -2.33 -1.36
N LYS A 92 -16.41 -1.38 -0.71
CA LYS A 92 -15.93 -0.69 0.48
C LYS A 92 -16.09 -1.57 1.70
N SER A 93 -15.07 -1.57 2.54
CA SER A 93 -15.14 -2.15 3.89
C SER A 93 -15.79 -1.15 4.85
N GLY A 94 -16.41 -1.65 5.93
CA GLY A 94 -16.84 -0.83 7.05
C GLY A 94 -15.68 -0.21 7.85
N LEU A 95 -14.44 -0.66 7.61
CA LEU A 95 -13.24 -0.17 8.31
C LEU A 95 -12.69 1.08 7.64
N SER A 96 -12.26 2.06 8.45
CA SER A 96 -11.55 3.25 7.99
C SER A 96 -10.31 3.50 8.83
N VAL A 97 -9.26 4.06 8.20
CA VAL A 97 -8.03 4.51 8.86
C VAL A 97 -7.68 5.88 8.30
N ASN A 98 -7.44 6.87 9.19
CA ASN A 98 -7.15 8.26 8.80
C ASN A 98 -8.16 8.81 7.77
N TYR A 99 -9.46 8.63 8.04
CA TYR A 99 -10.58 9.03 7.18
C TYR A 99 -10.64 8.33 5.81
N GLN A 100 -9.71 7.44 5.47
CA GLN A 100 -9.77 6.62 4.27
C GLN A 100 -10.43 5.29 4.56
N LYS A 101 -11.44 4.92 3.76
CA LYS A 101 -12.09 3.61 3.86
C LYS A 101 -11.22 2.54 3.21
N TYR A 102 -11.08 1.41 3.90
CA TYR A 102 -10.58 0.21 3.28
C TYR A 102 -11.52 -0.27 2.18
N TRP A 103 -10.92 -0.85 1.17
CA TRP A 103 -11.60 -1.59 0.13
C TRP A 103 -11.23 -3.05 0.23
N PHE A 104 -12.07 -3.90 -0.31
CA PHE A 104 -11.75 -5.30 -0.44
C PHE A 104 -12.04 -5.79 -1.87
N MET A 105 -11.25 -6.77 -2.27
CA MET A 105 -11.46 -7.59 -3.46
C MET A 105 -11.71 -9.02 -3.01
N LEU A 106 -12.78 -9.61 -3.48
CA LEU A 106 -13.04 -11.03 -3.36
C LEU A 106 -12.72 -11.68 -4.70
N ILE A 107 -11.75 -12.58 -4.72
CA ILE A 107 -11.24 -13.21 -5.94
C ILE A 107 -11.37 -14.73 -5.81
N THR A 108 -11.80 -15.39 -6.89
CA THR A 108 -11.75 -16.84 -7.00
C THR A 108 -10.33 -17.30 -7.32
N SER A 109 -9.86 -18.34 -6.65
CA SER A 109 -8.58 -18.98 -6.93
C SER A 109 -8.78 -20.50 -6.99
N PRO A 110 -7.84 -21.27 -7.54
CA PRO A 110 -7.90 -22.75 -7.51
C PRO A 110 -8.04 -23.34 -6.11
N GLU A 111 -7.54 -22.63 -5.10
CA GLU A 111 -7.59 -23.02 -3.68
C GLU A 111 -8.87 -22.54 -2.96
N GLY A 112 -9.78 -21.86 -3.67
CA GLY A 112 -11.01 -21.29 -3.13
C GLY A 112 -11.07 -19.77 -3.23
N LYS A 113 -11.96 -19.14 -2.47
CA LYS A 113 -12.14 -17.69 -2.51
C LYS A 113 -11.13 -17.01 -1.59
N ARG A 114 -10.47 -15.95 -2.08
CA ARG A 114 -9.52 -15.12 -1.34
C ARG A 114 -10.05 -13.71 -1.17
N LEU A 115 -9.93 -13.18 0.04
CA LEU A 115 -10.34 -11.82 0.39
C LEU A 115 -9.10 -10.95 0.61
N TYR A 116 -8.90 -9.96 -0.26
CA TYR A 116 -7.85 -8.97 -0.16
C TYR A 116 -8.42 -7.64 0.33
N ARG A 117 -7.86 -7.10 1.42
CA ARG A 117 -8.24 -5.79 1.95
C ARG A 117 -7.09 -4.81 1.76
N PHE A 118 -7.40 -3.61 1.29
CA PHE A 118 -6.37 -2.61 0.98
C PHE A 118 -6.90 -1.18 1.14
N LEU A 119 -5.97 -0.24 1.26
CA LEU A 119 -6.25 1.18 1.10
C LEU A 119 -6.01 1.57 -0.36
N PRO A 120 -6.93 2.32 -0.99
CA PRO A 120 -6.74 2.86 -2.31
C PRO A 120 -5.50 3.74 -2.39
N LYS A 121 -4.75 3.63 -3.47
CA LYS A 121 -3.62 4.52 -3.76
C LYS A 121 -4.08 5.65 -4.67
N ASP A 122 -4.77 6.61 -4.06
CA ASP A 122 -5.11 7.87 -4.73
C ASP A 122 -4.61 9.03 -3.88
N THR A 123 -3.99 9.99 -4.53
CA THR A 123 -3.53 11.25 -3.96
C THR A 123 -3.82 12.38 -4.94
N ILE A 124 -3.50 13.62 -4.59
CA ILE A 124 -3.61 14.77 -5.51
C ILE A 124 -2.77 14.55 -6.79
N LEU A 125 -1.61 13.87 -6.65
CA LEU A 125 -0.66 13.63 -7.74
C LEU A 125 -0.78 12.23 -8.36
N ASN A 126 -1.70 11.39 -7.89
CA ASN A 126 -1.78 9.98 -8.29
C ASN A 126 -3.22 9.50 -8.20
N ASP A 127 -3.76 9.05 -9.30
CA ASP A 127 -5.13 8.55 -9.46
C ASP A 127 -5.18 7.06 -9.83
N ASN A 128 -4.18 6.29 -9.45
CA ASN A 128 -4.04 4.90 -9.85
C ASN A 128 -5.23 4.01 -9.46
N PHE A 129 -5.82 4.22 -8.27
CA PHE A 129 -7.01 3.47 -7.89
C PHE A 129 -8.23 3.94 -8.69
N THR A 130 -8.35 5.23 -8.96
CA THR A 130 -9.41 5.76 -9.85
C THR A 130 -9.32 5.13 -11.24
N GLN A 131 -8.11 5.00 -11.82
CA GLN A 131 -7.90 4.33 -13.11
C GLN A 131 -8.32 2.86 -13.05
N PHE A 132 -7.89 2.12 -12.02
CA PHE A 132 -8.30 0.73 -11.82
C PHE A 132 -9.82 0.58 -11.70
N TYR A 133 -10.46 1.42 -10.88
CA TYR A 133 -11.89 1.40 -10.67
C TYR A 133 -12.67 1.71 -11.95
N GLN A 134 -12.25 2.73 -12.71
CA GLN A 134 -12.89 3.08 -13.98
C GLN A 134 -12.68 2.01 -15.03
N PHE A 135 -11.49 1.43 -15.13
CA PHE A 135 -11.21 0.31 -16.02
C PHE A 135 -12.16 -0.86 -15.76
N LEU A 136 -12.29 -1.26 -14.47
CA LEU A 136 -13.24 -2.32 -14.10
C LEU A 136 -14.67 -1.95 -14.42
N LYS A 137 -15.09 -0.73 -14.11
CA LYS A 137 -16.47 -0.29 -14.36
C LYS A 137 -16.84 -0.27 -15.84
N GLN A 138 -15.88 0.00 -16.71
CA GLN A 138 -16.08 0.01 -18.16
C GLN A 138 -16.04 -1.38 -18.77
N ASN A 139 -15.10 -2.23 -18.36
CA ASN A 139 -14.83 -3.50 -19.01
C ASN A 139 -15.42 -4.71 -18.24
N HIS A 140 -15.49 -4.61 -16.91
CA HIS A 140 -15.96 -5.69 -16.01
C HIS A 140 -16.86 -5.09 -14.90
N PRO A 141 -18.07 -4.57 -15.22
CA PRO A 141 -18.88 -3.82 -14.25
C PRO A 141 -19.50 -4.69 -13.14
N GLN A 142 -19.70 -5.98 -13.39
CA GLN A 142 -20.43 -6.88 -12.47
C GLN A 142 -19.83 -6.98 -11.06
N PRO A 143 -18.51 -7.11 -10.87
CA PRO A 143 -17.92 -7.19 -9.53
C PRO A 143 -17.88 -5.84 -8.79
N VAL A 144 -18.08 -4.71 -9.46
CA VAL A 144 -17.94 -3.36 -8.87
C VAL A 144 -19.21 -2.98 -8.12
N LYS A 145 -19.21 -3.15 -6.81
CA LYS A 145 -20.37 -2.86 -5.94
C LYS A 145 -20.24 -1.52 -5.22
N GLY A 146 -19.04 -1.17 -4.76
CA GLY A 146 -18.78 0.08 -4.06
C GLY A 146 -18.72 1.29 -4.99
N LYS A 147 -19.34 2.42 -4.60
CA LYS A 147 -19.19 3.68 -5.34
C LYS A 147 -17.88 4.36 -4.94
N TRP A 148 -17.05 4.70 -5.93
CA TRP A 148 -15.84 5.49 -5.72
C TRP A 148 -16.08 6.95 -6.09
N TYR A 149 -15.70 7.84 -5.19
CA TYR A 149 -15.67 9.28 -5.43
C TYR A 149 -14.27 9.77 -5.09
N LYS A 150 -13.59 10.39 -6.04
CA LYS A 150 -12.32 11.07 -5.77
C LYS A 150 -12.60 12.21 -4.81
N TRP A 151 -11.92 12.25 -3.66
CA TRP A 151 -12.15 13.25 -2.59
C TRP A 151 -11.69 14.66 -3.02
N PHE A 152 -10.86 14.74 -4.07
CA PHE A 152 -10.44 15.99 -4.64
C PHE A 152 -11.01 16.09 -6.05
N PRO A 153 -12.07 16.89 -6.28
CA PRO A 153 -12.42 17.27 -7.65
C PRO A 153 -11.18 17.95 -8.23
N GLY A 154 -10.77 17.51 -9.41
CA GLY A 154 -9.62 18.09 -10.10
C GLY A 154 -9.75 19.61 -10.15
N ILE A 155 -8.68 20.29 -9.76
CA ILE A 155 -8.47 21.71 -10.04
C ILE A 155 -8.21 21.82 -11.53
#